data_b033708cedd8ca37bf423c035b6238eb
#
_entry.id   b033708cedd8ca37bf423c035b6238eb
#
_cell.length_a   1.000
_cell.length_b   1.000
_cell.length_c   1.000
_cell.angle_alpha   90.00
_cell.angle_beta   90.00
_cell.angle_gamma   90.00
#
_symmetry.space_group_name_H-M   'P 1'
#
loop_
_entity.id
_entity.type
_entity.pdbx_description
1 polymer ?
#
loop_
_entity_poly.entity_id
_entity_poly.type
_entity_poly.pdbx_seq_one_letter_code
_entity_poly.pdbx_strand_id
1 'polypeptide(L)'
;MTTPPSRTLWLLRHAKAVADPPPGGADFDRVLAPRGRRDAEALCRLIGPDGKGLGLGKVRLPQVVLSSPAARTAATAELVLGGTGAPAVAECPDDLYGAGPDDVLAHVRAVGDDVASVMVVGHNPTAHALAVGLLVREDKDGRDLVARRGFPTCALGVYRLNVAGWAEVQGQCATLLGLFVPPFGK
;
A
#
# COMPACT_ATOMS: atom_id res chain seq x y z
N MET A 1 29.86 6.20 -10.88
CA MET A 1 28.56 5.53 -11.19
C MET A 1 27.62 5.88 -10.06
N THR A 2 26.61 6.70 -10.32
CA THR A 2 25.57 7.00 -9.32
C THR A 2 24.70 5.77 -9.14
N THR A 3 24.62 5.25 -7.93
CA THR A 3 23.68 4.18 -7.59
C THR A 3 22.26 4.66 -7.97
N PRO A 4 21.50 3.89 -8.75
CA PRO A 4 20.14 4.28 -9.09
C PRO A 4 19.33 4.52 -7.80
N PRO A 5 18.43 5.50 -7.79
CA PRO A 5 17.65 5.81 -6.61
C PRO A 5 16.83 4.57 -6.21
N SER A 6 16.91 4.16 -4.95
CA SER A 6 16.14 3.02 -4.44
C SER A 6 14.65 3.31 -4.57
N ARG A 7 13.93 2.45 -5.28
CA ARG A 7 12.48 2.54 -5.44
C ARG A 7 11.77 2.01 -4.20
N THR A 8 10.70 2.68 -3.81
CA THR A 8 9.91 2.28 -2.64
C THR A 8 8.48 1.96 -3.09
N LEU A 9 8.01 0.79 -2.72
CA LEU A 9 6.62 0.40 -2.90
C LEU A 9 5.92 0.36 -1.54
N TRP A 10 4.81 1.08 -1.43
CA TRP A 10 3.90 1.05 -0.31
C TRP A 10 2.70 0.20 -0.69
N LEU A 11 2.42 -0.83 0.05
CA LEU A 11 1.27 -1.70 -0.17
C LEU A 11 0.30 -1.51 0.98
N LEU A 12 -0.88 -0.98 0.70
CA LEU A 12 -1.90 -0.68 1.69
C LEU A 12 -3.17 -1.48 1.37
N ARG A 13 -3.64 -2.27 2.32
CA ARG A 13 -4.99 -2.84 2.23
C ARG A 13 -6.00 -1.81 2.75
N HIS A 14 -7.15 -1.69 2.06
CA HIS A 14 -8.22 -0.80 2.52
C HIS A 14 -8.57 -1.01 4.00
N ALA A 15 -8.96 0.04 4.69
CA ALA A 15 -9.41 0.00 6.08
C ALA A 15 -10.79 -0.70 6.22
N LYS A 16 -11.21 -1.01 7.44
CA LYS A 16 -12.46 -1.76 7.67
C LYS A 16 -13.66 -1.03 7.06
N ALA A 17 -14.37 -1.70 6.14
CA ALA A 17 -15.63 -1.23 5.57
C ALA A 17 -16.83 -1.73 6.38
N VAL A 18 -17.98 -1.09 6.20
CA VAL A 18 -19.28 -1.59 6.67
C VAL A 18 -19.58 -2.96 6.05
N ALA A 19 -20.44 -3.74 6.69
CA ALA A 19 -20.76 -5.08 6.19
C ALA A 19 -21.59 -5.03 4.91
N ASP A 20 -22.58 -4.14 4.89
CA ASP A 20 -23.55 -4.05 3.82
C ASP A 20 -23.32 -2.82 2.95
N PRO A 21 -23.59 -2.88 1.64
CA PRO A 21 -23.59 -1.72 0.77
C PRO A 21 -24.75 -0.76 1.14
N PRO A 22 -24.71 0.49 0.66
CA PRO A 22 -25.85 1.40 0.80
C PRO A 22 -27.07 0.85 0.05
N PRO A 23 -28.28 1.25 0.40
CA PRO A 23 -29.50 0.82 -0.29
C PRO A 23 -29.40 1.04 -1.80
N GLY A 24 -29.62 -0.03 -2.60
CA GLY A 24 -29.50 -0.01 -4.05
C GLY A 24 -28.06 -0.02 -4.59
N GLY A 25 -27.05 -0.03 -3.72
CA GLY A 25 -25.64 -0.11 -4.11
C GLY A 25 -25.12 -1.54 -4.18
N ALA A 26 -23.86 -1.67 -4.61
CA ALA A 26 -23.10 -2.92 -4.71
C ALA A 26 -21.96 -3.00 -3.68
N ASP A 27 -21.24 -4.12 -3.62
CA ASP A 27 -20.03 -4.26 -2.77
C ASP A 27 -19.00 -3.15 -3.03
N PHE A 28 -18.93 -2.68 -4.26
CA PHE A 28 -18.09 -1.56 -4.68
C PHE A 28 -18.35 -0.28 -3.88
N ASP A 29 -19.62 0.00 -3.54
CA ASP A 29 -20.06 1.22 -2.87
C ASP A 29 -19.96 1.19 -1.34
N ARG A 30 -19.48 0.07 -0.77
CA ARG A 30 -19.31 -0.05 0.68
C ARG A 30 -18.30 0.96 1.21
N VAL A 31 -18.78 1.84 2.09
CA VAL A 31 -17.95 2.89 2.72
C VAL A 31 -17.17 2.35 3.92
N LEU A 32 -16.23 3.14 4.42
CA LEU A 32 -15.50 2.79 5.64
C LEU A 32 -16.43 2.78 6.86
N ALA A 33 -16.31 1.73 7.66
CA ALA A 33 -16.92 1.67 9.01
C ALA A 33 -16.22 2.71 9.94
N PRO A 34 -16.86 3.13 11.03
CA PRO A 34 -16.26 4.06 12.00
C PRO A 34 -14.90 3.60 12.53
N ARG A 35 -14.73 2.30 12.75
CA ARG A 35 -13.43 1.72 13.13
C ARG A 35 -12.40 1.90 12.00
N GLY A 36 -12.79 1.64 10.74
CA GLY A 36 -11.88 1.78 9.60
C GLY A 36 -11.38 3.22 9.43
N ARG A 37 -12.25 4.20 9.60
CA ARG A 37 -11.86 5.62 9.58
C ARG A 37 -10.83 5.93 10.67
N ARG A 38 -11.09 5.50 11.92
CA ARG A 38 -10.14 5.67 13.03
C ARG A 38 -8.79 4.99 12.78
N ASP A 39 -8.80 3.77 12.22
CA ASP A 39 -7.56 3.04 11.89
C ASP A 39 -6.77 3.79 10.80
N ALA A 40 -7.43 4.30 9.74
CA ALA A 40 -6.78 5.06 8.68
C ALA A 40 -6.20 6.39 9.18
N GLU A 41 -6.94 7.13 10.00
CA GLU A 41 -6.46 8.36 10.64
C GLU A 41 -5.30 8.11 11.61
N ALA A 42 -5.33 6.99 12.34
CA ALA A 42 -4.25 6.60 13.23
C ALA A 42 -2.98 6.21 12.44
N LEU A 43 -3.15 5.54 11.29
CA LEU A 43 -2.04 5.25 10.38
C LEU A 43 -1.45 6.54 9.79
N CYS A 44 -2.28 7.51 9.40
CA CYS A 44 -1.83 8.84 8.96
C CYS A 44 -0.95 9.51 10.03
N ARG A 45 -1.41 9.53 11.28
CA ARG A 45 -0.63 10.08 12.40
C ARG A 45 0.68 9.32 12.63
N LEU A 46 0.65 7.98 12.49
CA LEU A 46 1.85 7.15 12.62
C LEU A 46 2.86 7.45 11.49
N ILE A 47 2.41 7.60 10.25
CA ILE A 47 3.28 8.01 9.14
C ILE A 47 3.89 9.38 9.44
N GLY A 48 3.06 10.32 9.88
CA GLY A 48 3.46 11.67 10.21
C GLY A 48 3.98 12.48 9.01
N PRO A 49 4.35 13.73 9.23
CA PRO A 49 4.96 14.56 8.18
C PRO A 49 6.25 13.92 7.66
N ASP A 50 6.39 13.89 6.33
CA ASP A 50 7.57 13.35 5.62
C ASP A 50 7.87 11.85 5.89
N GLY A 51 6.91 11.06 6.43
CA GLY A 51 7.06 9.63 6.70
C GLY A 51 7.97 9.27 7.88
N LYS A 52 8.43 10.26 8.66
CA LYS A 52 9.41 10.06 9.74
C LYS A 52 8.87 9.24 10.91
N GLY A 53 7.56 9.26 11.14
CA GLY A 53 6.93 8.54 12.25
C GLY A 53 7.01 7.01 12.12
N LEU A 54 7.26 6.48 10.93
CA LEU A 54 7.43 5.04 10.71
C LEU A 54 8.77 4.49 11.24
N GLY A 55 9.74 5.33 11.52
CA GLY A 55 11.06 4.90 11.99
C GLY A 55 11.90 4.15 10.95
N LEU A 56 11.54 4.24 9.66
CA LEU A 56 12.19 3.51 8.56
C LEU A 56 13.39 4.25 7.94
N GLY A 57 13.89 5.29 8.60
CA GLY A 57 14.95 6.12 8.06
C GLY A 57 14.46 7.01 6.91
N LYS A 58 15.27 7.16 5.86
CA LYS A 58 14.93 8.00 4.71
C LYS A 58 14.02 7.25 3.72
N VAL A 59 12.74 7.08 4.07
CA VAL A 59 11.74 6.55 3.15
C VAL A 59 11.00 7.72 2.50
N ARG A 60 10.86 7.67 1.17
CA ARG A 60 10.10 8.69 0.43
C ARG A 60 8.61 8.41 0.54
N LEU A 61 7.83 9.44 0.82
CA LEU A 61 6.38 9.38 0.71
C LEU A 61 5.96 9.07 -0.73
N PRO A 62 4.78 8.44 -0.94
CA PRO A 62 4.28 8.13 -2.27
C PRO A 62 4.16 9.38 -3.14
N GLN A 63 4.64 9.30 -4.37
CA GLN A 63 4.47 10.30 -5.42
C GLN A 63 3.30 9.95 -6.34
N VAL A 64 3.03 8.65 -6.50
CA VAL A 64 1.88 8.11 -7.23
C VAL A 64 1.14 7.13 -6.32
N VAL A 65 -0.19 7.18 -6.36
CA VAL A 65 -1.07 6.25 -5.66
C VAL A 65 -1.94 5.53 -6.70
N LEU A 66 -1.72 4.23 -6.84
CA LEU A 66 -2.55 3.33 -7.62
C LEU A 66 -3.62 2.74 -6.70
N SER A 67 -4.84 3.23 -6.79
CA SER A 67 -5.92 2.79 -5.91
C SER A 67 -7.02 2.08 -6.69
N SER A 68 -7.50 0.95 -6.16
CA SER A 68 -8.79 0.43 -6.60
C SER A 68 -9.86 1.52 -6.44
N PRO A 69 -10.78 1.67 -7.42
CA PRO A 69 -11.78 2.73 -7.41
C PRO A 69 -12.93 2.50 -6.42
N ALA A 70 -12.96 1.38 -5.68
CA ALA A 70 -13.99 1.12 -4.67
C ALA A 70 -14.00 2.20 -3.58
N ALA A 71 -15.18 2.58 -3.09
CA ALA A 71 -15.34 3.65 -2.11
C ALA A 71 -14.45 3.50 -0.87
N ARG A 72 -14.26 2.27 -0.37
CA ARG A 72 -13.41 1.97 0.79
C ARG A 72 -11.92 2.18 0.54
N THR A 73 -11.43 1.89 -0.66
CA THR A 73 -10.00 2.08 -1.04
C THR A 73 -9.70 3.55 -1.24
N ALA A 74 -10.53 4.27 -1.99
CA ALA A 74 -10.39 5.70 -2.21
C ALA A 74 -10.38 6.47 -0.88
N ALA A 75 -11.38 6.22 -0.01
CA ALA A 75 -11.44 6.86 1.31
C ALA A 75 -10.27 6.47 2.23
N THR A 76 -9.72 5.25 2.09
CA THR A 76 -8.52 4.84 2.86
C THR A 76 -7.30 5.64 2.42
N ALA A 77 -7.06 5.74 1.10
CA ALA A 77 -5.95 6.50 0.54
C ALA A 77 -6.00 7.97 0.98
N GLU A 78 -7.16 8.60 0.86
CA GLU A 78 -7.38 9.99 1.26
C GLU A 78 -7.06 10.21 2.74
N LEU A 79 -7.61 9.39 3.64
CA LEU A 79 -7.41 9.54 5.08
C LEU A 79 -5.96 9.25 5.50
N VAL A 80 -5.32 8.26 4.89
CA VAL A 80 -3.94 7.88 5.26
C VAL A 80 -2.94 8.92 4.79
N LEU A 81 -3.14 9.55 3.65
CA LEU A 81 -2.17 10.50 3.09
C LEU A 81 -2.48 11.96 3.40
N GLY A 82 -3.74 12.31 3.73
CA GLY A 82 -4.20 13.69 3.85
C GLY A 82 -3.45 14.58 4.86
N GLY A 83 -2.78 13.99 5.86
CA GLY A 83 -1.99 14.71 6.86
C GLY A 83 -0.48 14.54 6.73
N THR A 84 0.01 13.82 5.73
CA THR A 84 1.43 13.45 5.60
C THR A 84 2.26 14.43 4.79
N GLY A 85 1.63 15.27 3.99
CA GLY A 85 2.31 16.14 3.02
C GLY A 85 2.80 15.38 1.78
N ALA A 86 2.30 14.15 1.53
CA ALA A 86 2.64 13.39 0.33
C ALA A 86 2.21 14.15 -0.92
N PRO A 87 3.09 14.33 -1.91
CA PRO A 87 2.77 15.00 -3.17
C PRO A 87 2.06 14.04 -4.15
N ALA A 88 1.32 13.08 -3.65
CA ALA A 88 0.83 11.97 -4.43
C ALA A 88 -0.27 12.39 -5.43
N VAL A 89 -0.10 11.99 -6.67
CA VAL A 89 -1.15 11.98 -7.70
C VAL A 89 -1.87 10.63 -7.61
N ALA A 90 -3.19 10.68 -7.40
CA ALA A 90 -4.00 9.48 -7.33
C ALA A 90 -4.45 9.04 -8.72
N GLU A 91 -4.21 7.78 -9.05
CA GLU A 91 -4.71 7.09 -10.22
C GLU A 91 -5.63 5.95 -9.77
N CYS A 92 -6.83 5.88 -10.33
CA CYS A 92 -7.84 4.91 -9.94
C CYS A 92 -8.30 4.08 -11.15
N PRO A 93 -7.45 3.22 -11.72
CA PRO A 93 -7.83 2.33 -12.82
C PRO A 93 -8.99 1.41 -12.42
N ASP A 94 -10.01 1.32 -13.28
CA ASP A 94 -11.24 0.56 -13.00
C ASP A 94 -10.96 -0.94 -12.78
N ASP A 95 -10.00 -1.49 -13.51
CA ASP A 95 -9.59 -2.88 -13.44
C ASP A 95 -8.89 -3.28 -12.13
N LEU A 96 -8.41 -2.31 -11.34
CA LEU A 96 -7.83 -2.61 -10.02
C LEU A 96 -8.86 -3.12 -8.99
N TYR A 97 -10.16 -3.02 -9.24
CA TYR A 97 -11.17 -3.51 -8.29
C TYR A 97 -11.15 -5.03 -8.13
N GLY A 98 -11.02 -5.77 -9.22
CA GLY A 98 -10.95 -7.24 -9.21
C GLY A 98 -9.55 -7.81 -9.50
N ALA A 99 -8.54 -6.96 -9.51
CA ALA A 99 -7.20 -7.28 -9.97
C ALA A 99 -6.53 -8.41 -9.17
N GLY A 100 -5.91 -9.34 -9.89
CA GLY A 100 -4.94 -10.27 -9.33
C GLY A 100 -3.56 -9.62 -9.09
N PRO A 101 -2.62 -10.36 -8.48
CA PRO A 101 -1.28 -9.82 -8.23
C PRO A 101 -0.56 -9.34 -9.49
N ASP A 102 -0.65 -10.09 -10.59
CA ASP A 102 0.03 -9.74 -11.85
C ASP A 102 -0.56 -8.50 -12.52
N ASP A 103 -1.88 -8.31 -12.41
CA ASP A 103 -2.57 -7.13 -12.93
C ASP A 103 -2.13 -5.87 -12.17
N VAL A 104 -2.07 -5.96 -10.84
CA VAL A 104 -1.55 -4.86 -10.00
C VAL A 104 -0.09 -4.55 -10.35
N LEU A 105 0.75 -5.57 -10.54
CA LEU A 105 2.13 -5.37 -10.93
C LEU A 105 2.26 -4.80 -12.34
N ALA A 106 1.32 -5.05 -13.26
CA ALA A 106 1.29 -4.42 -14.58
C ALA A 106 1.14 -2.90 -14.46
N HIS A 107 0.23 -2.40 -13.61
CA HIS A 107 0.09 -0.97 -13.32
C HIS A 107 1.35 -0.38 -12.67
N VAL A 108 1.97 -1.09 -11.72
CA VAL A 108 3.23 -0.65 -11.09
C VAL A 108 4.35 -0.54 -12.13
N ARG A 109 4.46 -1.49 -13.06
CA ARG A 109 5.47 -1.47 -14.15
C ARG A 109 5.28 -0.33 -15.13
N ALA A 110 4.07 0.18 -15.28
CA ALA A 110 3.75 1.29 -16.19
C ALA A 110 4.12 2.67 -15.62
N VAL A 111 4.48 2.75 -14.34
CA VAL A 111 4.89 4.01 -13.71
C VAL A 111 6.19 4.52 -14.30
N GLY A 112 6.27 5.83 -14.54
CA GLY A 112 7.46 6.48 -15.09
C GLY A 112 8.69 6.39 -14.16
N ASP A 113 9.87 6.32 -14.74
CA ASP A 113 11.13 6.14 -13.99
C ASP A 113 11.57 7.38 -13.19
N ASP A 114 10.96 8.53 -13.41
CA ASP A 114 11.11 9.75 -12.60
C ASP A 114 10.43 9.64 -11.23
N VAL A 115 9.49 8.70 -11.07
CA VAL A 115 8.81 8.39 -9.81
C VAL A 115 9.68 7.44 -8.98
N ALA A 116 9.99 7.83 -7.75
CA ALA A 116 10.81 7.03 -6.84
C ALA A 116 10.00 6.23 -5.81
N SER A 117 8.73 6.59 -5.60
CA SER A 117 7.88 5.97 -4.58
C SER A 117 6.43 5.88 -5.05
N VAL A 118 5.87 4.67 -5.00
CA VAL A 118 4.50 4.35 -5.41
C VAL A 118 3.76 3.70 -4.24
N MET A 119 2.49 4.05 -4.07
CA MET A 119 1.59 3.34 -3.17
C MET A 119 0.52 2.59 -3.98
N VAL A 120 0.29 1.35 -3.62
CA VAL A 120 -0.85 0.55 -4.10
C VAL A 120 -1.86 0.42 -2.97
N VAL A 121 -3.13 0.75 -3.23
CA VAL A 121 -4.23 0.58 -2.27
C VAL A 121 -5.25 -0.39 -2.83
N GLY A 122 -5.40 -1.55 -2.19
CA GLY A 122 -6.20 -2.64 -2.75
C GLY A 122 -6.88 -3.52 -1.70
N HIS A 123 -7.17 -4.75 -2.13
CA HIS A 123 -8.00 -5.71 -1.42
C HIS A 123 -7.26 -7.03 -1.18
N ASN A 124 -7.70 -7.82 -0.21
CA ASN A 124 -7.35 -9.23 -0.13
C ASN A 124 -8.27 -10.07 -1.05
N PRO A 125 -7.75 -11.18 -1.61
CA PRO A 125 -6.46 -11.82 -1.28
C PRO A 125 -5.23 -11.18 -1.93
N THR A 126 -5.39 -10.33 -2.95
CA THR A 126 -4.32 -9.77 -3.78
C THR A 126 -3.26 -9.03 -2.98
N ALA A 127 -3.67 -8.15 -2.04
CA ALA A 127 -2.70 -7.41 -1.21
C ALA A 127 -1.85 -8.36 -0.35
N HIS A 128 -2.44 -9.42 0.22
CA HIS A 128 -1.68 -10.42 0.98
C HIS A 128 -0.73 -11.22 0.09
N ALA A 129 -1.18 -11.63 -1.09
CA ALA A 129 -0.35 -12.36 -2.05
C ALA A 129 0.87 -11.53 -2.49
N LEU A 130 0.68 -10.23 -2.77
CA LEU A 130 1.76 -9.30 -3.08
C LEU A 130 2.70 -9.11 -1.88
N ALA A 131 2.14 -8.95 -0.67
CA ALA A 131 2.94 -8.76 0.54
C ALA A 131 3.95 -9.90 0.77
N VAL A 132 3.59 -11.12 0.40
CA VAL A 132 4.47 -12.30 0.49
C VAL A 132 5.31 -12.46 -0.78
N GLY A 133 4.67 -12.35 -1.95
CA GLY A 133 5.28 -12.69 -3.25
C GLY A 133 6.41 -11.76 -3.68
N LEU A 134 6.38 -10.50 -3.24
CA LEU A 134 7.43 -9.52 -3.53
C LEU A 134 8.74 -9.80 -2.79
N LEU A 135 8.70 -10.47 -1.63
CA LEU A 135 9.87 -10.64 -0.77
C LEU A 135 10.88 -11.62 -1.36
N VAL A 136 12.13 -11.18 -1.44
CA VAL A 136 13.25 -12.07 -1.78
C VAL A 136 13.36 -13.19 -0.75
N ARG A 137 13.93 -14.34 -1.15
CA ARG A 137 14.07 -15.52 -0.27
C ARG A 137 14.94 -15.25 0.94
N GLU A 138 15.92 -14.39 0.78
CA GLU A 138 16.90 -13.98 1.78
C GLU A 138 16.29 -13.13 2.91
N ASP A 139 15.18 -12.43 2.63
CA ASP A 139 14.44 -11.65 3.64
C ASP A 139 13.56 -12.57 4.50
N LYS A 140 14.22 -13.42 5.30
CA LYS A 140 13.53 -14.36 6.19
C LYS A 140 12.69 -13.64 7.24
N ASP A 141 13.23 -12.58 7.83
CA ASP A 141 12.55 -11.81 8.90
C ASP A 141 11.29 -11.14 8.36
N GLY A 142 11.35 -10.54 7.17
CA GLY A 142 10.18 -9.95 6.51
C GLY A 142 9.11 -11.00 6.18
N ARG A 143 9.51 -12.14 5.64
CA ARG A 143 8.60 -13.25 5.33
C ARG A 143 7.92 -13.79 6.59
N ASP A 144 8.67 -14.03 7.66
CA ASP A 144 8.17 -14.49 8.94
C ASP A 144 7.23 -13.45 9.58
N LEU A 145 7.56 -12.17 9.45
CA LEU A 145 6.72 -11.10 9.97
C LEU A 145 5.37 -11.06 9.27
N VAL A 146 5.34 -11.12 7.93
CA VAL A 146 4.09 -11.17 7.16
C VAL A 146 3.31 -12.44 7.45
N ALA A 147 3.98 -13.60 7.58
CA ALA A 147 3.33 -14.86 7.91
C ALA A 147 2.63 -14.82 9.28
N ARG A 148 3.30 -14.26 10.30
CA ARG A 148 2.73 -14.15 11.67
C ARG A 148 1.65 -13.09 11.80
N ARG A 149 1.81 -11.94 11.16
CA ARG A 149 0.90 -10.79 11.32
C ARG A 149 -0.25 -10.82 10.31
N GLY A 150 -0.08 -11.54 9.20
CA GLY A 150 -0.98 -11.45 8.06
C GLY A 150 -0.99 -10.06 7.43
N PHE A 151 -2.00 -9.82 6.59
CA PHE A 151 -2.23 -8.51 5.97
C PHE A 151 -3.69 -8.08 6.21
N PRO A 152 -4.06 -7.72 7.48
CA PRO A 152 -5.42 -7.33 7.83
C PRO A 152 -5.85 -6.00 7.20
N THR A 153 -7.11 -5.62 7.35
CA THR A 153 -7.61 -4.29 6.90
C THR A 153 -6.77 -3.18 7.53
N CYS A 154 -6.43 -2.16 6.73
CA CYS A 154 -5.54 -1.06 7.08
C CYS A 154 -4.08 -1.49 7.36
N ALA A 155 -3.65 -2.70 6.96
CA ALA A 155 -2.24 -3.07 7.00
C ALA A 155 -1.47 -2.30 5.93
N LEU A 156 -0.31 -1.77 6.31
CA LEU A 156 0.65 -1.10 5.45
C LEU A 156 1.97 -1.85 5.46
N GLY A 157 2.41 -2.36 4.30
CA GLY A 157 3.76 -2.84 4.06
C GLY A 157 4.56 -1.80 3.28
N VAL A 158 5.78 -1.50 3.70
CA VAL A 158 6.71 -0.62 2.99
C VAL A 158 7.89 -1.45 2.54
N TYR A 159 8.17 -1.44 1.24
CA TYR A 159 9.15 -2.30 0.59
C TYR A 159 10.20 -1.47 -0.15
N ARG A 160 11.46 -1.83 0.00
CA ARG A 160 12.52 -1.39 -0.89
C ARG A 160 12.64 -2.39 -2.04
N LEU A 161 12.53 -1.89 -3.26
CA LEU A 161 12.67 -2.71 -4.46
C LEU A 161 14.15 -2.80 -4.88
N ASN A 162 14.57 -4.01 -5.24
CA ASN A 162 15.92 -4.32 -5.72
C ASN A 162 15.91 -4.40 -7.27
N VAL A 163 15.41 -3.34 -7.92
CA VAL A 163 15.29 -3.22 -9.39
C VAL A 163 15.81 -1.87 -9.84
N ALA A 164 16.26 -1.78 -11.08
CA ALA A 164 16.73 -0.52 -11.65
C ALA A 164 15.57 0.38 -12.12
N GLY A 165 14.48 -0.21 -12.64
CA GLY A 165 13.27 0.48 -13.12
C GLY A 165 11.99 -0.16 -12.64
N TRP A 166 10.87 0.56 -12.71
CA TRP A 166 9.55 0.01 -12.39
C TRP A 166 9.18 -1.14 -13.32
N ALA A 167 9.59 -1.09 -14.59
CA ALA A 167 9.33 -2.15 -15.57
C ALA A 167 9.90 -3.53 -15.18
N GLU A 168 10.88 -3.57 -14.27
CA GLU A 168 11.52 -4.81 -13.79
C GLU A 168 10.84 -5.42 -12.56
N VAL A 169 9.79 -4.78 -12.03
CA VAL A 169 9.12 -5.24 -10.81
C VAL A 169 8.43 -6.57 -11.05
N GLN A 170 8.77 -7.56 -10.23
CA GLN A 170 8.26 -8.92 -10.29
C GLN A 170 8.24 -9.56 -8.90
N GLY A 171 7.87 -10.82 -8.79
CA GLY A 171 8.01 -11.56 -7.55
C GLY A 171 9.48 -11.66 -7.10
N GLN A 172 9.69 -11.71 -5.80
CA GLN A 172 11.02 -11.86 -5.18
C GLN A 172 12.03 -10.75 -5.58
N CYS A 173 11.56 -9.51 -5.70
CA CYS A 173 12.40 -8.36 -6.03
C CYS A 173 12.48 -7.32 -4.90
N ALA A 174 11.93 -7.59 -3.72
CA ALA A 174 11.82 -6.60 -2.66
C ALA A 174 12.30 -7.10 -1.29
N THR A 175 12.70 -6.15 -0.46
CA THR A 175 12.98 -6.34 0.98
C THR A 175 11.95 -5.53 1.77
N LEU A 176 11.37 -6.12 2.82
CA LEU A 176 10.44 -5.44 3.71
C LEU A 176 11.19 -4.45 4.61
N LEU A 177 10.84 -3.17 4.53
CA LEU A 177 11.36 -2.15 5.45
C LEU A 177 10.53 -2.10 6.73
N GLY A 178 9.22 -2.30 6.64
CA GLY A 178 8.32 -2.35 7.79
C GLY A 178 6.92 -2.82 7.43
N LEU A 179 6.27 -3.46 8.42
CA LEU A 179 4.87 -3.87 8.34
C LEU A 179 4.12 -3.27 9.53
N PHE A 180 3.13 -2.45 9.24
CA PHE A 180 2.30 -1.75 10.21
C PHE A 180 0.88 -2.28 10.15
N VAL A 181 0.37 -2.79 11.25
CA VAL A 181 -0.98 -3.36 11.34
C VAL A 181 -1.73 -2.76 12.52
N PRO A 182 -3.06 -2.55 12.42
CA PRO A 182 -3.84 -2.05 13.54
C PRO A 182 -3.80 -2.99 14.77
N PRO A 183 -3.99 -2.46 15.99
CA PRO A 183 -4.15 -1.04 16.30
C PRO A 183 -2.82 -0.27 16.24
N PHE A 184 -2.86 0.95 15.67
CA PHE A 184 -1.70 1.84 15.60
C PHE A 184 -1.64 2.72 16.84
N GLY A 185 -0.59 2.54 17.61
CA GLY A 185 -0.30 3.37 18.77
C GLY A 185 -1.33 3.32 19.91
N LYS A 186 -0.87 3.25 21.13
CA LYS A 186 -1.60 3.79 22.30
C LYS A 186 -1.02 5.16 22.63
#